data_92c8430fcf2ae8a12551bbc922ba94ab
#
_entry.id   92c8430fcf2ae8a12551bbc922ba94ab
#
_cell.length_a   1.000
_cell.length_b   1.000
_cell.length_c   1.000
_cell.angle_alpha   90.00
_cell.angle_beta   90.00
_cell.angle_gamma   90.00
#
_symmetry.space_group_name_H-M   'P 1'
#
loop_
_entity.id
_entity.type
_entity.pdbx_description
1 polymer ?
#
loop_
_entity_poly.entity_id
_entity_poly.type
_entity_poly.pdbx_seq_one_letter_code
_entity_poly.pdbx_strand_id
1 'polypeptide(L)' 'VKQLVLQTFLDLGAGSLSLFNLRETCLADRGRRVAHTYRAGTLRAVWTIDEGIVEIYDARGRLFRVVNLLSEKAAQLLAA' A
#
# COMPACT_ATOMS: atom_id res chain seq x y z
N VAL A 1 -4.69 5.19 2.86
CA VAL A 1 -3.75 4.22 2.25
C VAL A 1 -3.92 2.83 2.84
N LYS A 2 -4.09 2.72 4.15
CA LYS A 2 -4.26 1.43 4.78
C LYS A 2 -5.48 0.67 4.24
N GLN A 3 -6.62 1.33 4.08
CA GLN A 3 -7.82 0.69 3.54
C GLN A 3 -7.63 0.23 2.09
N LEU A 4 -6.95 1.02 1.28
CA LEU A 4 -6.61 0.66 -0.10
C LEU A 4 -5.75 -0.60 -0.12
N VAL A 5 -4.75 -0.69 0.75
CA VAL A 5 -3.88 -1.85 0.85
C VAL A 5 -4.65 -3.08 1.30
N LEU A 6 -5.48 -2.94 2.34
CA LEU A 6 -6.30 -4.05 2.86
C LEU A 6 -7.25 -4.57 1.79
N GLN A 7 -7.93 -3.69 1.06
CA GLN A 7 -8.85 -4.08 0.00
C GLN A 7 -8.10 -4.83 -1.12
N THR A 8 -6.93 -4.35 -1.50
CA THR A 8 -6.14 -5.01 -2.54
C THR A 8 -5.63 -6.37 -2.07
N PHE A 9 -5.24 -6.49 -0.80
CA PHE A 9 -4.84 -7.79 -0.23
C PHE A 9 -6.01 -8.78 -0.24
N LEU A 10 -7.23 -8.32 0.04
CA LEU A 10 -8.43 -9.15 -0.08
C LEU A 10 -8.63 -9.61 -1.53
N ASP A 11 -8.45 -8.72 -2.49
CA ASP A 11 -8.55 -9.05 -3.93
C ASP A 11 -7.52 -10.10 -4.33
N LEU A 12 -6.37 -10.12 -3.66
CA LEU A 12 -5.32 -11.11 -3.88
C LEU A 12 -5.54 -12.41 -3.11
N GLY A 13 -6.66 -12.53 -2.39
CA GLY A 13 -7.02 -13.75 -1.69
C GLY A 13 -6.53 -13.85 -0.26
N ALA A 14 -6.13 -12.76 0.37
CA ALA A 14 -5.72 -12.77 1.78
C ALA A 14 -6.87 -13.19 2.67
N GLY A 15 -6.60 -14.10 3.59
CA GLY A 15 -7.57 -14.48 4.61
C GLY A 15 -7.71 -13.44 5.70
N SER A 16 -8.84 -13.45 6.40
CA SER A 16 -9.11 -12.49 7.49
C SER A 16 -8.07 -12.58 8.61
N LEU A 17 -7.52 -13.77 8.89
CA LEU A 17 -6.50 -13.95 9.91
C LEU A 17 -5.18 -13.26 9.51
N SER A 18 -4.80 -13.35 8.23
CA SER A 18 -3.62 -12.65 7.72
C SER A 18 -3.77 -11.14 7.82
N LEU A 19 -4.96 -10.61 7.52
CA LEU A 19 -5.24 -9.18 7.63
C LEU A 19 -5.28 -8.71 9.08
N PHE A 20 -5.76 -9.56 9.99
CA PHE A 20 -5.75 -9.26 11.41
C PHE A 20 -4.32 -9.09 11.95
N ASN A 21 -3.38 -9.86 11.39
CA ASN A 21 -1.96 -9.82 11.75
C ASN A 21 -1.14 -8.91 10.81
N LEU A 22 -1.77 -7.93 10.21
CA LEU A 22 -1.08 -6.97 9.34
C LEU A 22 0.07 -6.29 10.08
N ARG A 23 1.24 -6.31 9.46
CA ARG A 23 2.43 -5.63 9.98
C ARG A 23 2.67 -4.35 9.21
N GLU A 24 2.92 -3.29 9.95
CA GLU A 24 3.23 -1.98 9.39
C GLU A 24 4.62 -1.57 9.84
N THR A 25 5.42 -1.08 8.89
CA THR A 25 6.77 -0.59 9.17
C THR A 25 6.96 0.75 8.47
N CYS A 26 7.41 1.74 9.24
CA CYS A 26 7.78 3.04 8.69
C CYS A 26 9.28 3.10 8.48
N LEU A 27 9.69 3.51 7.29
CA LEU A 27 11.08 3.84 6.99
C LEU A 27 11.26 5.34 7.12
N ALA A 28 12.28 5.76 7.84
CA ALA A 28 12.61 7.17 8.01
C ALA A 28 14.03 7.43 7.54
N ASP A 29 14.24 8.58 6.92
CA ASP A 29 15.56 9.06 6.52
C ASP A 29 15.72 10.48 7.05
N ARG A 30 16.77 10.71 7.85
CA ARG A 30 17.07 12.02 8.44
C ARG A 30 15.88 12.64 9.19
N GLY A 31 15.13 11.80 9.92
CA GLY A 31 13.97 12.24 10.70
C GLY A 31 12.69 12.43 9.90
N ARG A 32 12.70 12.17 8.59
CA ARG A 32 11.51 12.22 7.73
C ARG A 32 11.03 10.83 7.39
N ARG A 33 9.71 10.62 7.39
CA ARG A 33 9.12 9.39 6.89
C ARG A 33 9.23 9.38 5.36
N VAL A 34 9.91 8.37 4.81
CA VAL A 34 10.09 8.24 3.35
C VAL A 34 9.26 7.13 2.76
N ALA A 35 8.96 6.09 3.53
CA ALA A 35 8.15 4.97 3.06
C ALA A 35 7.41 4.32 4.22
N HIS A 36 6.29 3.67 3.90
CA HIS A 36 5.50 2.87 4.82
C HIS A 36 5.22 1.53 4.16
N THR A 37 5.61 0.44 4.83
CA THR A 37 5.45 -0.91 4.31
C THR A 37 4.36 -1.64 5.08
N TYR A 38 3.49 -2.33 4.34
CA TYR A 38 2.43 -3.18 4.88
C TYR A 38 2.70 -4.62 4.48
N ARG A 39 2.58 -5.53 5.44
CA ARG A 39 2.74 -6.97 5.17
C ARG A 39 1.61 -7.76 5.80
N ALA A 40 1.05 -8.69 5.03
CA ALA A 40 0.04 -9.64 5.50
C ALA A 40 0.38 -11.00 4.90
N GLY A 41 0.95 -11.90 5.70
CA GLY A 41 1.46 -13.18 5.21
C GLY A 41 2.58 -12.94 4.20
N THR A 42 2.39 -13.43 2.96
CA THR A 42 3.35 -13.25 1.87
C THR A 42 3.07 -12.03 0.98
N LEU A 43 1.97 -11.33 1.23
CA LEU A 43 1.61 -10.12 0.50
C LEU A 43 2.34 -8.91 1.09
N ARG A 44 2.70 -7.97 0.22
CA ARG A 44 3.43 -6.77 0.61
C ARG A 44 2.95 -5.56 -0.16
N ALA A 45 2.91 -4.42 0.50
CA ALA A 45 2.67 -3.13 -0.15
C ALA A 45 3.69 -2.12 0.36
N VAL A 46 4.14 -1.24 -0.52
CA VAL A 46 5.09 -0.18 -0.19
C VAL A 46 4.50 1.15 -0.64
N TRP A 47 4.31 2.05 0.30
CA TRP A 47 3.87 3.41 0.03
C TRP A 47 5.08 4.34 0.12
N THR A 48 5.50 4.89 -1.02
CA THR A 48 6.55 5.90 -1.09
C THR A 48 5.87 7.26 -0.87
N ILE A 49 6.06 7.83 0.31
CA ILE A 49 5.24 8.93 0.81
C ILE A 49 5.42 10.19 -0.04
N ASP A 50 6.65 10.58 -0.32
CA ASP A 50 6.94 11.80 -1.08
C ASP A 50 6.41 11.73 -2.52
N GLU A 51 6.45 10.56 -3.12
CA GLU A 51 5.98 10.34 -4.49
C GLU A 51 4.48 10.09 -4.56
N GLY A 52 3.85 9.75 -3.43
CA GLY A 52 2.43 9.41 -3.40
C GLY A 52 2.10 8.14 -4.16
N ILE A 53 3.02 7.18 -4.21
CA ILE A 53 2.88 5.95 -4.96
C ILE A 53 2.79 4.78 -4.01
N VAL A 54 1.79 3.90 -4.23
CA VAL A 54 1.63 2.65 -3.51
C VAL A 54 1.86 1.50 -4.50
N GLU A 55 2.87 0.68 -4.22
CA GLU A 55 3.16 -0.52 -5.00
C GLU A 55 2.74 -1.74 -4.20
N ILE A 56 1.95 -2.62 -4.80
CA ILE A 56 1.41 -3.79 -4.13
C ILE A 56 1.89 -5.04 -4.84
N TYR A 57 2.49 -5.95 -4.07
CA TYR A 57 3.12 -7.16 -4.57
C TYR A 57 2.33 -8.39 -4.12
N ASP A 58 2.19 -9.36 -5.03
CA ASP A 58 1.51 -10.61 -4.75
C ASP A 58 2.39 -11.57 -3.93
N ALA A 59 1.86 -12.77 -3.65
CA ALA A 59 2.55 -13.77 -2.84
C ALA A 59 3.87 -14.27 -3.45
N ARG A 60 4.06 -14.07 -4.76
CA ARG A 60 5.29 -14.45 -5.46
C ARG A 60 6.29 -13.30 -5.56
N GLY A 61 5.96 -12.15 -4.98
CA GLY A 61 6.79 -10.96 -5.06
C GLY A 61 6.68 -10.20 -6.37
N ARG A 62 5.68 -10.49 -7.19
CA ARG A 62 5.44 -9.79 -8.45
C ARG A 62 4.59 -8.56 -8.20
N LEU A 63 4.89 -7.47 -8.91
CA LEU A 63 4.09 -6.26 -8.84
C LEU A 63 2.68 -6.53 -9.39
N PHE A 64 1.68 -6.40 -8.53
CA PHE A 64 0.27 -6.61 -8.87
C PHE A 64 -0.43 -5.31 -9.27
N ARG A 65 -0.20 -4.25 -8.52
CA ARG A 65 -0.88 -2.97 -8.72
C ARG A 65 0.01 -1.82 -8.29
N VAL A 66 -0.05 -0.72 -9.05
CA VAL A 66 0.54 0.56 -8.67
C VAL A 66 -0.58 1.59 -8.61
N VAL A 67 -0.68 2.31 -7.50
CA VAL A 67 -1.67 3.35 -7.32
C VAL A 67 -0.95 4.68 -7.11
N ASN A 68 -1.29 5.67 -7.94
CA ASN A 68 -0.78 7.03 -7.79
C ASN A 68 -1.81 7.87 -7.05
N LEU A 69 -1.55 8.14 -5.77
CA LEU A 69 -2.47 8.85 -4.91
C LEU A 69 -2.68 10.30 -5.34
N LEU A 70 -1.64 10.92 -5.90
CA LEU A 70 -1.73 12.31 -6.35
C LEU A 70 -2.63 12.44 -7.56
N SER A 71 -2.56 11.51 -8.51
CA SER A 71 -3.44 11.49 -9.68
C SER A 71 -4.89 11.27 -9.29
N GLU A 72 -5.17 10.33 -8.39
CA GLU A 72 -6.53 10.07 -7.91
C GLU A 72 -7.09 11.29 -7.17
N LYS A 73 -6.29 11.93 -6.33
CA LYS A 73 -6.69 13.12 -5.61
C LYS A 73 -6.99 14.27 -6.57
N ALA A 74 -6.15 14.46 -7.58
CA ALA A 74 -6.38 15.48 -8.61
C ALA A 74 -7.68 15.20 -9.39
N ALA A 75 -7.95 13.95 -9.75
CA ALA A 75 -9.18 13.56 -10.42
C ALA A 75 -10.42 13.85 -9.56
N GLN A 76 -10.36 13.56 -8.26
CA GLN A 76 -11.42 13.85 -7.32
C GLN A 76 -11.70 15.35 -7.21
N LEU A 77 -10.65 16.17 -7.17
CA LEU A 77 -10.79 17.63 -7.11
C LEU A 77 -11.41 18.18 -8.38
N LEU A 78 -11.08 17.63 -9.54
CA LEU A 78 -11.65 18.04 -10.82
C LEU A 78 -13.09 17.58 -10.98
N ALA A 79 -13.47 16.46 -10.38
CA ALA A 79 -14.83 15.93 -10.44
C ALA A 79 -15.81 16.64 -9.48
N ALA A 80 -15.28 17.32 -8.51
CA ALA A 80 -16.08 18.12 -7.58
C ALA A 80 -16.36 19.50 -8.15
#